data_4ced5bcf4813517b939e319a07108fee
#
_entry.id   4ced5bcf4813517b939e319a07108fee
#
_cell.length_a   1.000
_cell.length_b   1.000
_cell.length_c   1.000
_cell.angle_alpha   90.00
_cell.angle_beta   90.00
_cell.angle_gamma   90.00
#
_symmetry.space_group_name_H-M   'P 1'
#
loop_
_entity.id
_entity.type
_entity.pdbx_description
1 polymer ?
#
loop_
_entity_poly.entity_id
_entity_poly.type
_entity_poly.pdbx_seq_one_letter_code
_entity_poly.pdbx_strand_id
1 'polypeptide(L)'
;MLLLAALVLMPAAFLYCAVKMGLSPLNAVCLALLISTVASSLCWGFEKGFDDSKQMLEATKQDFFKQLTVVEEQLKEKKSITEDSHETFLVIRENFGEALEKASLLFPTSLLFMWHMFTLLLLYYGVAWLAPKFGYEVQPMPAVKDWRFGWNLIWLYIAGWVMFFFLGYSDRVPGTEVFRVIGANCLMTSNVLYFVAGFALLLHAFNRFKIGLVSRVGLSIIALVFSQFVVWFGIIDVWADFRAVKIVNDVSDGSDDDIF
;
A
#
# COMPACT_ATOMS: atom_id res chain seq x y z
N MET A 1 -16.80 15.50 -13.53
CA MET A 1 -17.88 14.88 -12.78
C MET A 1 -17.73 13.36 -12.69
N LEU A 2 -17.42 12.66 -13.76
CA LEU A 2 -17.20 11.19 -13.79
C LEU A 2 -16.11 10.75 -12.82
N LEU A 3 -14.99 11.45 -12.77
CA LEU A 3 -13.88 11.14 -11.86
C LEU A 3 -14.28 11.27 -10.39
N LEU A 4 -15.04 12.30 -10.02
CA LEU A 4 -15.51 12.49 -8.65
C LEU A 4 -16.48 11.39 -8.23
N ALA A 5 -17.36 10.95 -9.14
CA ALA A 5 -18.23 9.78 -8.91
C ALA A 5 -17.41 8.50 -8.73
N ALA A 6 -16.37 8.30 -9.55
CA ALA A 6 -15.48 7.16 -9.44
C ALA A 6 -14.69 7.16 -8.11
N LEU A 7 -14.25 8.31 -7.64
CA LEU A 7 -13.44 8.43 -6.43
C LEU A 7 -14.24 8.23 -5.13
N VAL A 8 -15.55 8.51 -5.13
CA VAL A 8 -16.36 8.48 -3.90
C VAL A 8 -17.49 7.47 -3.96
N LEU A 9 -18.26 7.44 -5.06
CA LEU A 9 -19.45 6.60 -5.14
C LEU A 9 -19.11 5.14 -5.47
N MET A 10 -18.12 4.88 -6.33
CA MET A 10 -17.73 3.51 -6.66
C MET A 10 -17.23 2.73 -5.44
N PRO A 11 -16.30 3.24 -4.61
CA PRO A 11 -15.88 2.52 -3.41
C PRO A 11 -17.05 2.15 -2.50
N ALA A 12 -17.98 3.08 -2.29
CA ALA A 12 -19.16 2.86 -1.46
C ALA A 12 -20.09 1.78 -2.04
N ALA A 13 -20.33 1.82 -3.36
CA ALA A 13 -21.18 0.84 -4.05
C ALA A 13 -20.56 -0.56 -4.01
N PHE A 14 -19.27 -0.68 -4.29
CA PHE A 14 -18.58 -1.98 -4.23
C PHE A 14 -18.50 -2.53 -2.82
N LEU A 15 -18.25 -1.67 -1.82
CA LEU A 15 -18.27 -2.08 -0.42
C LEU A 15 -19.67 -2.60 -0.02
N TYR A 16 -20.73 -1.89 -0.39
CA TYR A 16 -22.09 -2.33 -0.14
C TYR A 16 -22.40 -3.69 -0.78
N CYS A 17 -22.03 -3.88 -2.06
CA CYS A 17 -22.19 -5.16 -2.75
C CYS A 17 -21.43 -6.29 -2.06
N ALA A 18 -20.18 -6.06 -1.69
CA ALA A 18 -19.31 -7.04 -1.03
C ALA A 18 -19.88 -7.47 0.35
N VAL A 19 -20.35 -6.51 1.14
CA VAL A 19 -21.02 -6.79 2.42
C VAL A 19 -22.31 -7.58 2.20
N LYS A 20 -23.12 -7.22 1.20
CA LYS A 20 -24.36 -7.93 0.86
C LYS A 20 -24.12 -9.35 0.37
N MET A 21 -22.96 -9.64 -0.22
CA MET A 21 -22.51 -10.99 -0.59
C MET A 21 -22.08 -11.84 0.62
N GLY A 22 -22.17 -11.32 1.83
CA GLY A 22 -21.80 -12.05 3.06
C GLY A 22 -20.30 -12.20 3.30
N LEU A 23 -19.48 -11.37 2.65
CA LEU A 23 -18.05 -11.39 2.89
C LEU A 23 -17.71 -10.83 4.27
N SER A 24 -16.66 -11.38 4.88
CA SER A 24 -16.12 -10.80 6.11
C SER A 24 -15.71 -9.34 5.90
N PRO A 25 -15.75 -8.48 6.94
CA PRO A 25 -15.46 -7.05 6.81
C PRO A 25 -14.15 -6.75 6.09
N LEU A 26 -13.07 -7.44 6.45
CA LEU A 26 -11.76 -7.26 5.83
C LEU A 26 -11.77 -7.65 4.34
N ASN A 27 -12.36 -8.80 4.00
CA ASN A 27 -12.45 -9.25 2.61
C ASN A 27 -13.33 -8.34 1.76
N ALA A 28 -14.42 -7.81 2.34
CA ALA A 28 -15.29 -6.84 1.66
C ALA A 28 -14.55 -5.55 1.33
N VAL A 29 -13.77 -5.00 2.29
CA VAL A 29 -12.94 -3.80 2.07
C VAL A 29 -11.84 -4.08 1.05
N CYS A 30 -11.14 -5.22 1.13
CA CYS A 30 -10.09 -5.58 0.17
C CYS A 30 -10.62 -5.74 -1.25
N LEU A 31 -11.75 -6.42 -1.43
CA LEU A 31 -12.37 -6.59 -2.74
C LEU A 31 -12.84 -5.25 -3.31
N ALA A 32 -13.53 -4.45 -2.50
CA ALA A 32 -13.96 -3.11 -2.90
C ALA A 32 -12.77 -2.22 -3.27
N LEU A 33 -11.66 -2.30 -2.52
CA LEU A 33 -10.43 -1.56 -2.79
C LEU A 33 -9.85 -1.91 -4.16
N LEU A 34 -9.67 -3.19 -4.44
CA LEU A 34 -9.10 -3.65 -5.71
C LEU A 34 -9.97 -3.24 -6.89
N ILE A 35 -11.28 -3.53 -6.84
CA ILE A 35 -12.20 -3.21 -7.93
C ILE A 35 -12.30 -1.68 -8.13
N SER A 36 -12.41 -0.90 -7.04
CA SER A 36 -12.50 0.57 -7.13
C SER A 36 -11.24 1.17 -7.73
N THR A 37 -10.05 0.66 -7.35
CA THR A 37 -8.78 1.15 -7.90
C THR A 37 -8.67 0.88 -9.39
N VAL A 38 -9.01 -0.34 -9.83
CA VAL A 38 -9.00 -0.69 -11.25
C VAL A 38 -10.00 0.14 -12.03
N ALA A 39 -11.25 0.24 -11.56
CA ALA A 39 -12.30 1.01 -12.23
C ALA A 39 -11.93 2.50 -12.33
N SER A 40 -11.41 3.10 -11.26
CA SER A 40 -11.00 4.50 -11.24
C SER A 40 -9.77 4.75 -12.12
N SER A 41 -8.82 3.81 -12.19
CA SER A 41 -7.67 3.91 -13.09
C SER A 41 -8.09 3.88 -14.56
N LEU A 42 -9.07 3.04 -14.91
CA LEU A 42 -9.65 3.02 -16.24
C LEU A 42 -10.39 4.32 -16.55
N CYS A 43 -11.23 4.82 -15.62
CA CYS A 43 -11.92 6.11 -15.80
C CYS A 43 -10.93 7.26 -15.97
N TRP A 44 -9.84 7.27 -15.19
CA TRP A 44 -8.78 8.27 -15.33
C TRP A 44 -8.14 8.22 -16.72
N GLY A 45 -7.79 7.03 -17.21
CA GLY A 45 -7.21 6.83 -18.53
C GLY A 45 -8.14 7.31 -19.66
N PHE A 46 -9.46 7.09 -19.52
CA PHE A 46 -10.44 7.57 -20.49
C PHE A 46 -10.69 9.09 -20.45
N GLU A 47 -10.69 9.70 -19.25
CA GLU A 47 -11.04 11.12 -19.08
C GLU A 47 -9.85 12.06 -19.29
N LYS A 48 -8.67 11.68 -18.80
CA LYS A 48 -7.48 12.55 -18.78
C LYS A 48 -6.40 12.12 -19.76
N GLY A 49 -6.38 10.85 -20.13
CA GLY A 49 -5.26 10.27 -20.84
C GLY A 49 -4.03 10.06 -19.94
N PHE A 50 -3.18 9.13 -20.33
CA PHE A 50 -1.94 8.88 -19.60
C PHE A 50 -0.87 9.95 -19.86
N ASP A 51 -0.98 10.69 -20.96
CA ASP A 51 -0.05 11.76 -21.33
C ASP A 51 -0.16 12.99 -20.42
N ASP A 52 -1.36 13.35 -19.96
CA ASP A 52 -1.55 14.45 -18.98
C ASP A 52 -0.81 14.19 -17.68
N SER A 53 -0.76 12.93 -17.24
CA SER A 53 -0.04 12.53 -16.04
C SER A 53 1.47 12.71 -16.19
N LYS A 54 2.03 12.38 -17.36
CA LYS A 54 3.45 12.60 -17.68
C LYS A 54 3.77 14.09 -17.73
N GLN A 55 2.91 14.90 -18.36
CA GLN A 55 3.11 16.35 -18.42
C GLN A 55 3.09 17.00 -17.03
N MET A 56 2.16 16.58 -16.15
CA MET A 56 2.09 17.07 -14.78
C MET A 56 3.36 16.71 -13.99
N LEU A 57 3.89 15.51 -14.21
CA LEU A 57 5.12 15.05 -13.56
C LEU A 57 6.34 15.82 -14.05
N GLU A 58 6.45 16.04 -15.36
CA GLU A 58 7.53 16.85 -15.96
C GLU A 58 7.45 18.32 -15.50
N ALA A 59 6.26 18.90 -15.37
CA ALA A 59 6.09 20.24 -14.79
C ALA A 59 6.58 20.28 -13.34
N THR A 60 6.23 19.29 -12.52
CA THR A 60 6.69 19.16 -11.13
C THR A 60 8.22 19.05 -11.05
N LYS A 61 8.82 18.27 -11.95
CA LYS A 61 10.28 18.13 -12.06
C LYS A 61 10.96 19.45 -12.38
N GLN A 62 10.43 20.18 -13.37
CA GLN A 62 10.96 21.46 -13.75
C GLN A 62 10.85 22.51 -12.63
N ASP A 63 9.73 22.55 -11.93
CA ASP A 63 9.54 23.47 -10.80
C ASP A 63 10.48 23.16 -9.64
N PHE A 64 10.68 21.90 -9.32
CA PHE A 64 11.65 21.47 -8.31
C PHE A 64 13.08 21.86 -8.70
N PHE A 65 13.48 21.62 -9.95
CA PHE A 65 14.83 21.99 -10.41
C PHE A 65 15.05 23.50 -10.42
N LYS A 66 14.04 24.30 -10.76
CA LYS A 66 14.10 25.77 -10.63
C LYS A 66 14.33 26.18 -9.18
N GLN A 67 13.56 25.64 -8.24
CA GLN A 67 13.73 25.95 -6.82
C GLN A 67 15.12 25.54 -6.31
N LEU A 68 15.59 24.37 -6.71
CA LEU A 68 16.93 23.90 -6.35
C LEU A 68 18.03 24.85 -6.86
N THR A 69 17.90 25.34 -8.11
CA THR A 69 18.83 26.30 -8.70
C THR A 69 18.82 27.62 -7.94
N VAL A 70 17.65 28.14 -7.55
CA VAL A 70 17.55 29.36 -6.74
C VAL A 70 18.25 29.20 -5.38
N VAL A 71 18.05 28.06 -4.73
CA VAL A 71 18.72 27.77 -3.45
C VAL A 71 20.24 27.68 -3.63
N GLU A 72 20.72 27.03 -4.70
CA GLU A 72 22.14 26.93 -5.02
C GLU A 72 22.76 28.32 -5.27
N GLU A 73 22.09 29.21 -6.02
CA GLU A 73 22.54 30.57 -6.27
C GLU A 73 22.60 31.39 -4.98
N GLN A 74 21.58 31.33 -4.13
CA GLN A 74 21.58 32.03 -2.84
C GLN A 74 22.70 31.58 -1.91
N LEU A 75 23.03 30.30 -1.93
CA LEU A 75 24.14 29.75 -1.15
C LEU A 75 25.50 30.16 -1.73
N LYS A 76 25.63 30.26 -3.07
CA LYS A 76 26.84 30.79 -3.74
C LYS A 76 27.08 32.27 -3.37
N GLU A 77 26.05 33.09 -3.38
CA GLU A 77 26.14 34.52 -2.98
C GLU A 77 26.62 34.67 -1.53
N LYS A 78 26.21 33.78 -0.63
CA LYS A 78 26.63 33.78 0.77
C LYS A 78 28.02 33.20 1.02
N LYS A 79 28.76 32.82 -0.04
CA LYS A 79 30.07 32.14 0.04
C LYS A 79 30.07 30.89 0.94
N SER A 80 28.91 30.24 1.06
CA SER A 80 28.73 29.05 1.92
C SER A 80 28.89 27.74 1.14
N ILE A 81 29.10 27.79 -0.17
CA ILE A 81 29.24 26.59 -1.01
C ILE A 81 30.72 26.27 -1.13
N THR A 82 31.08 25.09 -0.67
CA THR A 82 32.33 24.37 -1.01
C THR A 82 32.08 23.51 -2.27
N GLU A 83 33.17 23.07 -2.95
CA GLU A 83 33.07 22.12 -4.09
C GLU A 83 32.22 20.87 -3.74
N ASP A 84 32.36 20.38 -2.53
CA ASP A 84 31.61 19.25 -1.97
C ASP A 84 30.09 19.49 -1.94
N SER A 85 29.69 20.74 -1.69
CA SER A 85 28.27 21.14 -1.71
C SER A 85 27.68 21.13 -3.12
N HIS A 86 28.45 21.51 -4.13
CA HIS A 86 27.99 21.47 -5.53
C HIS A 86 27.77 20.04 -6.02
N GLU A 87 28.69 19.12 -5.67
CA GLU A 87 28.53 17.70 -5.96
C GLU A 87 27.27 17.12 -5.29
N THR A 88 26.99 17.54 -4.06
CA THR A 88 25.76 17.16 -3.35
C THR A 88 24.49 17.60 -4.09
N PHE A 89 24.46 18.81 -4.66
CA PHE A 89 23.32 19.29 -5.45
C PHE A 89 23.13 18.49 -6.75
N LEU A 90 24.21 18.08 -7.41
CA LEU A 90 24.12 17.22 -8.60
C LEU A 90 23.55 15.84 -8.25
N VAL A 91 24.01 15.23 -7.16
CA VAL A 91 23.49 13.93 -6.66
C VAL A 91 22.02 14.03 -6.28
N ILE A 92 21.60 15.13 -5.62
CA ILE A 92 20.17 15.35 -5.29
C ILE A 92 19.34 15.47 -6.57
N ARG A 93 19.83 16.22 -7.58
CA ARG A 93 19.13 16.42 -8.85
C ARG A 93 18.96 15.09 -9.62
N GLU A 94 20.00 14.28 -9.67
CA GLU A 94 19.99 12.97 -10.32
C GLU A 94 19.05 12.00 -9.59
N ASN A 95 19.21 11.84 -8.27
CA ASN A 95 18.38 10.96 -7.46
C ASN A 95 16.89 11.35 -7.51
N PHE A 96 16.59 12.66 -7.49
CA PHE A 96 15.23 13.14 -7.61
C PHE A 96 14.65 12.88 -9.00
N GLY A 97 15.45 13.06 -10.05
CA GLY A 97 15.05 12.75 -11.42
C GLY A 97 14.67 11.26 -11.58
N GLU A 98 15.54 10.37 -11.09
CA GLU A 98 15.26 8.93 -11.08
C GLU A 98 14.04 8.55 -10.23
N ALA A 99 13.90 9.14 -9.04
CA ALA A 99 12.76 8.89 -8.16
C ALA A 99 11.45 9.31 -8.83
N LEU A 100 11.45 10.44 -9.53
CA LEU A 100 10.29 10.94 -10.26
C LEU A 100 9.94 10.05 -11.46
N GLU A 101 10.93 9.58 -12.19
CA GLU A 101 10.72 8.63 -13.29
C GLU A 101 10.11 7.32 -12.77
N LYS A 102 10.64 6.77 -11.67
CA LYS A 102 10.06 5.59 -11.00
C LYS A 102 8.64 5.87 -10.50
N ALA A 103 8.39 7.06 -9.94
CA ALA A 103 7.06 7.47 -9.51
C ALA A 103 6.06 7.56 -10.68
N SER A 104 6.50 7.94 -11.89
CA SER A 104 5.64 8.02 -13.07
C SER A 104 5.01 6.68 -13.45
N LEU A 105 5.71 5.59 -13.20
CA LEU A 105 5.20 4.24 -13.44
C LEU A 105 4.04 3.87 -12.51
N LEU A 106 4.01 4.47 -11.33
CA LEU A 106 3.01 4.19 -10.29
C LEU A 106 1.82 5.15 -10.34
N PHE A 107 1.99 6.31 -10.99
CA PHE A 107 0.94 7.31 -11.10
C PHE A 107 0.05 7.02 -12.33
N PRO A 108 -1.27 7.19 -12.27
CA PRO A 108 -2.07 7.61 -11.12
C PRO A 108 -2.57 6.46 -10.22
N THR A 109 -2.33 5.19 -10.59
CA THR A 109 -2.96 4.01 -9.97
C THR A 109 -2.63 3.88 -8.49
N SER A 110 -1.37 4.10 -8.10
CA SER A 110 -0.95 4.01 -6.70
C SER A 110 -1.61 5.10 -5.84
N LEU A 111 -1.75 6.31 -6.39
CA LEU A 111 -2.43 7.42 -5.70
C LEU A 111 -3.92 7.10 -5.50
N LEU A 112 -4.57 6.56 -6.53
CA LEU A 112 -5.95 6.11 -6.46
C LEU A 112 -6.13 4.97 -5.45
N PHE A 113 -5.20 4.01 -5.43
CA PHE A 113 -5.20 2.93 -4.45
C PHE A 113 -5.13 3.46 -3.01
N MET A 114 -4.20 4.37 -2.72
CA MET A 114 -4.08 4.99 -1.39
C MET A 114 -5.34 5.78 -1.02
N TRP A 115 -5.89 6.53 -1.96
CA TRP A 115 -7.14 7.27 -1.75
C TRP A 115 -8.31 6.34 -1.43
N HIS A 116 -8.49 5.27 -2.21
CA HIS A 116 -9.58 4.32 -1.98
C HIS A 116 -9.39 3.54 -0.69
N MET A 117 -8.16 3.18 -0.34
CA MET A 117 -7.87 2.53 0.94
C MET A 117 -8.33 3.40 2.11
N PHE A 118 -7.94 4.69 2.10
CA PHE A 118 -8.37 5.63 3.14
C PHE A 118 -9.88 5.83 3.15
N THR A 119 -10.48 6.06 1.98
CA THR A 119 -11.92 6.28 1.83
C THR A 119 -12.75 5.09 2.31
N LEU A 120 -12.36 3.86 1.93
CA LEU A 120 -13.07 2.64 2.31
C LEU A 120 -12.97 2.36 3.81
N LEU A 121 -11.81 2.56 4.41
CA LEU A 121 -11.66 2.42 5.86
C LEU A 121 -12.52 3.46 6.59
N LEU A 122 -12.48 4.72 6.15
CA LEU A 122 -13.28 5.79 6.74
C LEU A 122 -14.79 5.51 6.60
N LEU A 123 -15.23 5.08 5.42
CA LEU A 123 -16.64 4.69 5.17
C LEU A 123 -17.02 3.51 6.07
N TYR A 124 -16.20 2.46 6.13
CA TYR A 124 -16.51 1.29 6.95
C TYR A 124 -16.65 1.63 8.41
N TYR A 125 -15.67 2.33 8.98
CA TYR A 125 -15.72 2.75 10.39
C TYR A 125 -16.83 3.75 10.66
N GLY A 126 -17.10 4.67 9.72
CA GLY A 126 -18.22 5.60 9.80
C GLY A 126 -19.57 4.88 9.83
N VAL A 127 -19.77 3.92 8.94
CA VAL A 127 -20.99 3.09 8.92
C VAL A 127 -21.09 2.23 10.18
N ALA A 128 -20.01 1.58 10.61
CA ALA A 128 -20.00 0.76 11.83
C ALA A 128 -20.32 1.57 13.09
N TRP A 129 -19.93 2.85 13.14
CA TRP A 129 -20.26 3.76 14.23
C TRP A 129 -21.69 4.29 14.16
N LEU A 130 -22.21 4.54 12.95
CA LEU A 130 -23.51 5.18 12.75
C LEU A 130 -24.67 4.17 12.71
N ALA A 131 -24.49 3.01 12.09
CA ALA A 131 -25.53 2.03 11.86
C ALA A 131 -26.26 1.57 13.14
N PRO A 132 -25.58 1.31 14.28
CA PRO A 132 -26.25 0.93 15.51
C PRO A 132 -27.24 1.98 16.03
N LYS A 133 -27.02 3.28 15.74
CA LYS A 133 -27.92 4.36 16.12
C LYS A 133 -29.26 4.30 15.38
N PHE A 134 -29.28 3.62 14.25
CA PHE A 134 -30.47 3.41 13.43
C PHE A 134 -31.04 1.98 13.56
N GLY A 135 -30.52 1.18 14.49
CA GLY A 135 -30.98 -0.18 14.74
C GLY A 135 -30.45 -1.24 13.74
N TYR A 136 -29.41 -0.91 12.97
CA TYR A 136 -28.75 -1.85 12.08
C TYR A 136 -27.51 -2.47 12.74
N GLU A 137 -27.39 -3.80 12.61
CA GLU A 137 -26.20 -4.51 13.05
C GLU A 137 -25.17 -4.57 11.92
N VAL A 138 -23.96 -4.06 12.17
CA VAL A 138 -22.83 -4.16 11.26
C VAL A 138 -21.71 -4.92 11.98
N GLN A 139 -21.15 -5.93 11.33
CA GLN A 139 -20.03 -6.68 11.87
C GLN A 139 -18.85 -5.72 12.13
N PRO A 140 -18.25 -5.72 13.32
CA PRO A 140 -17.10 -4.87 13.59
C PRO A 140 -15.90 -5.33 12.76
N MET A 141 -15.08 -4.35 12.32
CA MET A 141 -13.80 -4.67 11.71
C MET A 141 -12.92 -5.40 12.72
N PRO A 142 -12.28 -6.51 12.36
CA PRO A 142 -11.34 -7.18 13.26
C PRO A 142 -10.21 -6.22 13.66
N ALA A 143 -9.63 -6.41 14.84
CA ALA A 143 -8.48 -5.61 15.25
C ALA A 143 -7.33 -5.79 14.24
N VAL A 144 -6.53 -4.73 14.02
CA VAL A 144 -5.45 -4.76 13.01
C VAL A 144 -4.48 -5.94 13.23
N LYS A 145 -4.20 -6.29 14.49
CA LYS A 145 -3.38 -7.46 14.84
C LYS A 145 -3.92 -8.80 14.31
N ASP A 146 -5.21 -8.86 13.98
CA ASP A 146 -5.92 -10.07 13.53
C ASP A 146 -6.18 -10.04 12.00
N TRP A 147 -5.72 -8.99 11.30
CA TRP A 147 -5.86 -8.89 9.84
C TRP A 147 -5.02 -9.95 9.16
N ARG A 148 -5.67 -10.77 8.34
CA ARG A 148 -5.05 -11.81 7.52
C ARG A 148 -5.54 -11.68 6.10
N PHE A 149 -4.62 -11.68 5.15
CA PHE A 149 -4.93 -11.70 3.73
C PHE A 149 -4.84 -13.14 3.20
N GLY A 150 -5.70 -13.44 2.22
CA GLY A 150 -5.72 -14.75 1.60
C GLY A 150 -4.43 -15.05 0.83
N TRP A 151 -4.03 -16.32 0.82
CA TRP A 151 -2.84 -16.78 0.09
C TRP A 151 -2.85 -16.43 -1.41
N ASN A 152 -4.04 -16.22 -1.99
CA ASN A 152 -4.20 -15.85 -3.40
C ASN A 152 -3.52 -14.51 -3.75
N LEU A 153 -3.28 -13.64 -2.78
CA LEU A 153 -2.60 -12.35 -2.98
C LEU A 153 -1.17 -12.54 -3.52
N ILE A 154 -0.53 -13.69 -3.26
CA ILE A 154 0.82 -13.98 -3.76
C ILE A 154 0.87 -14.01 -5.28
N TRP A 155 -0.19 -14.44 -5.95
CA TRP A 155 -0.24 -14.47 -7.39
C TRP A 155 -0.20 -13.08 -8.01
N LEU A 156 -0.80 -12.07 -7.35
CA LEU A 156 -0.70 -10.68 -7.77
C LEU A 156 0.75 -10.18 -7.66
N TYR A 157 1.45 -10.57 -6.59
CA TYR A 157 2.87 -10.24 -6.39
C TYR A 157 3.77 -10.90 -7.45
N ILE A 158 3.59 -12.19 -7.68
CA ILE A 158 4.34 -12.95 -8.70
C ILE A 158 4.06 -12.39 -10.10
N ALA A 159 2.78 -12.16 -10.45
CA ALA A 159 2.42 -11.56 -11.73
C ALA A 159 3.05 -10.18 -11.91
N GLY A 160 3.07 -9.35 -10.87
CA GLY A 160 3.75 -8.07 -10.86
C GLY A 160 5.24 -8.19 -11.17
N TRP A 161 5.95 -9.14 -10.54
CA TRP A 161 7.36 -9.43 -10.81
C TRP A 161 7.60 -9.89 -12.24
N VAL A 162 6.79 -10.83 -12.74
CA VAL A 162 6.90 -11.33 -14.11
C VAL A 162 6.66 -10.21 -15.12
N MET A 163 5.61 -9.42 -14.94
CA MET A 163 5.32 -8.31 -15.85
C MET A 163 6.41 -7.24 -15.80
N PHE A 164 6.88 -6.87 -14.61
CA PHE A 164 7.85 -5.80 -14.46
C PHE A 164 9.23 -6.19 -14.99
N PHE A 165 9.79 -7.34 -14.56
CA PHE A 165 11.18 -7.70 -14.87
C PHE A 165 11.33 -8.51 -16.17
N PHE A 166 10.41 -9.43 -16.45
CA PHE A 166 10.57 -10.31 -17.61
C PHE A 166 9.92 -9.75 -18.88
N LEU A 167 8.74 -9.16 -18.77
CA LEU A 167 8.03 -8.63 -19.93
C LEU A 167 8.35 -7.14 -20.15
N GLY A 168 8.50 -6.37 -19.09
CA GLY A 168 8.72 -4.93 -19.13
C GLY A 168 10.09 -4.47 -19.63
N TYR A 169 11.09 -5.36 -19.67
CA TYR A 169 12.43 -5.11 -20.20
C TYR A 169 12.81 -6.02 -21.35
N SER A 170 11.86 -6.72 -21.95
CA SER A 170 12.10 -7.64 -23.05
C SER A 170 12.04 -6.93 -24.41
N ASP A 171 13.15 -6.85 -25.12
CA ASP A 171 13.19 -6.30 -26.50
C ASP A 171 12.37 -7.12 -27.50
N ARG A 172 11.92 -8.31 -27.12
CA ARG A 172 11.19 -9.24 -27.98
C ARG A 172 9.67 -9.04 -27.93
N VAL A 173 9.16 -8.28 -26.94
CA VAL A 173 7.72 -8.12 -26.72
C VAL A 173 7.31 -6.69 -27.09
N PRO A 174 6.41 -6.49 -28.05
CA PRO A 174 5.88 -5.16 -28.34
C PRO A 174 5.05 -4.66 -27.17
N GLY A 175 5.18 -3.36 -26.84
CA GLY A 175 4.41 -2.75 -25.73
C GLY A 175 4.98 -3.03 -24.34
N THR A 176 6.29 -3.25 -24.21
CA THR A 176 7.01 -3.50 -22.95
C THR A 176 6.72 -2.45 -21.87
N GLU A 177 6.54 -1.18 -22.25
CA GLU A 177 6.19 -0.11 -21.31
C GLU A 177 4.87 -0.38 -20.58
N VAL A 178 3.86 -0.93 -21.26
CA VAL A 178 2.57 -1.26 -20.63
C VAL A 178 2.75 -2.35 -19.57
N PHE A 179 3.52 -3.39 -19.87
CA PHE A 179 3.81 -4.45 -18.90
C PHE A 179 4.61 -3.91 -17.71
N ARG A 180 5.55 -2.99 -17.94
CA ARG A 180 6.32 -2.34 -16.88
C ARG A 180 5.41 -1.52 -15.95
N VAL A 181 4.49 -0.73 -16.51
CA VAL A 181 3.54 0.06 -15.73
C VAL A 181 2.58 -0.84 -14.93
N ILE A 182 1.98 -1.83 -15.57
CA ILE A 182 1.06 -2.76 -14.89
C ILE A 182 1.82 -3.53 -13.79
N GLY A 183 2.99 -4.07 -14.12
CA GLY A 183 3.82 -4.80 -13.17
C GLY A 183 4.21 -3.97 -11.96
N ALA A 184 4.66 -2.73 -12.16
CA ALA A 184 5.00 -1.79 -11.08
C ALA A 184 3.80 -1.52 -10.16
N ASN A 185 2.62 -1.30 -10.72
CA ASN A 185 1.40 -1.06 -9.95
C ASN A 185 0.93 -2.31 -9.18
N CYS A 186 1.03 -3.50 -9.78
CA CYS A 186 0.77 -4.77 -9.09
C CYS A 186 1.72 -4.97 -7.91
N LEU A 187 3.02 -4.72 -8.10
CA LEU A 187 4.03 -4.81 -7.05
C LEU A 187 3.77 -3.80 -5.93
N MET A 188 3.48 -2.54 -6.26
CA MET A 188 3.19 -1.50 -5.27
C MET A 188 1.96 -1.85 -4.44
N THR A 189 0.86 -2.24 -5.09
CA THR A 189 -0.38 -2.65 -4.42
C THR A 189 -0.14 -3.84 -3.48
N SER A 190 0.56 -4.87 -3.98
CA SER A 190 0.90 -6.04 -3.18
C SER A 190 1.82 -5.70 -2.01
N ASN A 191 2.84 -4.85 -2.23
CA ASN A 191 3.74 -4.40 -1.16
C ASN A 191 3.00 -3.69 -0.04
N VAL A 192 2.03 -2.80 -0.36
CA VAL A 192 1.22 -2.13 0.66
C VAL A 192 0.39 -3.15 1.45
N LEU A 193 -0.26 -4.09 0.78
CA LEU A 193 -1.07 -5.11 1.44
C LEU A 193 -0.22 -6.04 2.32
N TYR A 194 0.94 -6.49 1.82
CA TYR A 194 1.86 -7.31 2.61
C TYR A 194 2.54 -6.54 3.73
N PHE A 195 2.79 -5.23 3.55
CA PHE A 195 3.24 -4.37 4.64
C PHE A 195 2.20 -4.33 5.77
N VAL A 196 0.91 -4.15 5.43
CA VAL A 196 -0.18 -4.17 6.43
C VAL A 196 -0.27 -5.54 7.12
N ALA A 197 -0.13 -6.65 6.37
CA ALA A 197 -0.10 -8.00 6.94
C ALA A 197 1.08 -8.22 7.91
N GLY A 198 2.28 -7.81 7.51
CA GLY A 198 3.48 -7.91 8.34
C GLY A 198 3.43 -7.01 9.56
N PHE A 199 2.86 -5.81 9.43
CA PHE A 199 2.63 -4.92 10.56
C PHE A 199 1.59 -5.49 11.54
N ALA A 200 0.53 -6.12 11.02
CA ALA A 200 -0.45 -6.84 11.83
C ALA A 200 0.20 -8.01 12.60
N LEU A 201 1.12 -8.76 11.96
CA LEU A 201 1.91 -9.80 12.63
C LEU A 201 2.80 -9.22 13.74
N LEU A 202 3.44 -8.08 13.50
CA LEU A 202 4.26 -7.38 14.49
C LEU A 202 3.42 -6.96 15.71
N LEU A 203 2.23 -6.39 15.49
CA LEU A 203 1.30 -6.04 16.57
C LEU A 203 0.83 -7.27 17.35
N HIS A 204 0.60 -8.39 16.66
CA HIS A 204 0.28 -9.67 17.29
C HIS A 204 1.44 -10.13 18.20
N ALA A 205 2.67 -10.09 17.72
CA ALA A 205 3.88 -10.41 18.48
C ALA A 205 4.05 -9.51 19.70
N PHE A 206 3.80 -8.20 19.59
CA PHE A 206 3.85 -7.27 20.73
C PHE A 206 2.89 -7.67 21.83
N ASN A 207 1.68 -8.12 21.50
CA ASN A 207 0.72 -8.59 22.47
C ASN A 207 1.13 -9.93 23.11
N ARG A 208 1.62 -10.87 22.30
CA ARG A 208 2.08 -12.19 22.75
C ARG A 208 3.25 -12.07 23.73
N PHE A 209 4.22 -11.22 23.45
CA PHE A 209 5.41 -11.00 24.28
C PHE A 209 5.20 -9.94 25.35
N LYS A 210 3.98 -9.41 25.51
CA LYS A 210 3.63 -8.37 26.52
C LYS A 210 4.57 -7.16 26.48
N ILE A 211 4.99 -6.74 25.29
CA ILE A 211 5.93 -5.62 25.08
C ILE A 211 5.28 -4.33 25.58
N GLY A 212 6.03 -3.53 26.37
CA GLY A 212 5.56 -2.26 26.91
C GLY A 212 5.31 -1.19 25.83
N LEU A 213 4.50 -0.18 26.12
CA LEU A 213 4.06 0.83 25.15
C LEU A 213 5.23 1.57 24.47
N VAL A 214 6.23 2.00 25.23
CA VAL A 214 7.40 2.73 24.72
C VAL A 214 8.16 1.89 23.69
N SER A 215 8.41 0.62 24.02
CA SER A 215 9.08 -0.32 23.11
C SER A 215 8.23 -0.63 21.86
N ARG A 216 6.89 -0.69 21.99
CA ARG A 216 5.99 -0.84 20.84
C ARG A 216 6.13 0.32 19.87
N VAL A 217 6.12 1.55 20.39
CA VAL A 217 6.28 2.75 19.54
C VAL A 217 7.65 2.74 18.86
N GLY A 218 8.73 2.49 19.61
CA GLY A 218 10.08 2.42 19.04
C GLY A 218 10.21 1.36 17.95
N LEU A 219 9.73 0.14 18.21
CA LEU A 219 9.77 -0.96 17.22
C LEU A 219 8.87 -0.68 16.02
N SER A 220 7.74 0.01 16.20
CA SER A 220 6.89 0.42 15.08
C SER A 220 7.57 1.45 14.17
N ILE A 221 8.31 2.41 14.74
CA ILE A 221 9.11 3.37 13.97
C ILE A 221 10.21 2.64 13.20
N ILE A 222 10.91 1.71 13.84
CA ILE A 222 11.93 0.87 13.17
C ILE A 222 11.29 0.07 12.02
N ALA A 223 10.12 -0.52 12.24
CA ALA A 223 9.38 -1.25 11.22
C ALA A 223 8.99 -0.37 10.01
N LEU A 224 8.65 0.91 10.24
CA LEU A 224 8.38 1.87 9.15
C LEU A 224 9.65 2.18 8.35
N VAL A 225 10.78 2.40 9.01
CA VAL A 225 12.09 2.64 8.35
C VAL A 225 12.51 1.41 7.54
N PHE A 226 12.35 0.23 8.11
CA PHE A 226 12.69 -1.05 7.46
C PHE A 226 11.46 -1.73 6.85
N SER A 227 10.59 -0.96 6.20
CA SER A 227 9.31 -1.42 5.65
C SER A 227 9.42 -2.64 4.75
N GLN A 228 10.53 -2.78 4.00
CA GLN A 228 10.75 -3.93 3.13
C GLN A 228 10.85 -5.26 3.90
N PHE A 229 11.46 -5.27 5.09
CA PHE A 229 11.48 -6.48 5.93
C PHE A 229 10.08 -6.82 6.45
N VAL A 230 9.28 -5.78 6.77
CA VAL A 230 7.89 -5.98 7.22
C VAL A 230 7.06 -6.62 6.11
N VAL A 231 7.26 -6.22 4.84
CA VAL A 231 6.64 -6.86 3.67
C VAL A 231 7.00 -8.33 3.60
N TRP A 232 8.28 -8.67 3.74
CA TRP A 232 8.73 -10.07 3.73
C TRP A 232 8.12 -10.89 4.87
N PHE A 233 8.04 -10.34 6.07
CA PHE A 233 7.34 -10.99 7.19
C PHE A 233 5.86 -11.21 6.88
N GLY A 234 5.20 -10.25 6.22
CA GLY A 234 3.82 -10.39 5.76
C GLY A 234 3.65 -11.52 4.75
N ILE A 235 4.56 -11.64 3.77
CA ILE A 235 4.56 -12.73 2.80
C ILE A 235 4.77 -14.08 3.49
N ILE A 236 5.73 -14.18 4.40
CA ILE A 236 6.05 -15.44 5.10
C ILE A 236 4.88 -15.86 6.03
N ASP A 237 4.21 -14.91 6.71
CA ASP A 237 3.08 -15.21 7.59
C ASP A 237 1.90 -15.85 6.85
N VAL A 238 1.69 -15.47 5.58
CA VAL A 238 0.65 -16.09 4.72
C VAL A 238 0.91 -17.59 4.50
N TRP A 239 2.18 -18.02 4.50
CA TRP A 239 2.57 -19.40 4.26
C TRP A 239 2.78 -20.19 5.55
N ALA A 240 3.44 -19.60 6.52
CA ALA A 240 3.87 -20.27 7.76
C ALA A 240 2.79 -20.23 8.86
N ASP A 241 1.77 -19.39 8.70
CA ASP A 241 0.70 -19.14 9.69
C ASP A 241 1.22 -19.10 11.14
N PHE A 242 2.17 -18.21 11.41
CA PHE A 242 2.81 -18.08 12.72
C PHE A 242 1.83 -17.84 13.87
N ARG A 243 0.59 -17.44 13.54
CA ARG A 243 -0.47 -17.18 14.52
C ARG A 243 -1.27 -18.43 14.89
N ALA A 244 -1.27 -19.48 14.05
CA ALA A 244 -1.98 -20.74 14.29
C ALA A 244 -1.26 -21.66 15.28
N VAL A 245 0.05 -21.49 15.45
CA VAL A 245 0.90 -22.33 16.31
C VAL A 245 0.44 -22.35 17.79
N LYS A 246 -0.40 -21.39 18.21
CA LYS A 246 -0.92 -21.33 19.58
C LYS A 246 -2.01 -22.37 19.88
N ILE A 247 -2.78 -22.78 18.88
CA ILE A 247 -3.95 -23.67 19.09
C ILE A 247 -3.52 -25.09 19.45
N VAL A 248 -2.39 -25.54 18.93
CA VAL A 248 -1.90 -26.92 19.17
C VAL A 248 -1.36 -27.10 20.59
N ASN A 249 -0.75 -26.06 21.16
CA ASN A 249 -0.18 -26.13 22.52
C ASN A 249 -1.25 -26.02 23.62
N ASP A 250 -2.32 -25.22 23.37
CA ASP A 250 -3.42 -25.08 24.34
C ASP A 250 -4.31 -26.33 24.39
N VAL A 251 -4.33 -27.15 23.32
CA VAL A 251 -5.09 -28.42 23.27
C VAL A 251 -4.30 -29.59 23.94
N SER A 252 -2.97 -29.51 23.91
CA SER A 252 -2.14 -30.54 24.55
C SER A 252 -2.01 -30.37 26.08
N ASP A 253 -2.19 -29.12 26.58
CA ASP A 253 -2.11 -28.83 28.02
C ASP A 253 -3.44 -29.10 28.77
N GLY A 254 -4.56 -29.24 28.05
CA GLY A 254 -5.89 -29.44 28.64
C GLY A 254 -6.32 -30.90 28.79
N SER A 255 -5.50 -31.89 28.37
CA SER A 255 -5.92 -33.28 28.32
C SER A 255 -5.29 -34.20 29.38
N ASP A 256 -4.42 -33.68 30.26
CA ASP A 256 -3.72 -34.54 31.24
C ASP A 256 -4.20 -34.41 32.71
N ASP A 257 -5.20 -33.53 33.01
CA ASP A 257 -5.62 -33.34 34.41
C ASP A 257 -6.94 -34.05 34.85
N ASP A 258 -7.57 -34.84 33.98
CA ASP A 258 -8.83 -35.53 34.33
C ASP A 258 -8.77 -37.09 34.35
N ILE A 259 -7.63 -37.68 34.70
CA ILE A 259 -7.59 -39.08 35.01
C ILE A 259 -6.83 -39.32 36.35
N PHE A 260 -7.56 -39.06 37.48
CA PHE A 260 -7.38 -39.80 38.75
C PHE A 260 -8.61 -39.56 39.63
#